data_7c9bcb0c2d0589fca8ce02917a254118
#
_entry.id   7c9bcb0c2d0589fca8ce02917a254118
#
_cell.length_a   1.000
_cell.length_b   1.000
_cell.length_c   1.000
_cell.angle_alpha   90.00
_cell.angle_beta   90.00
_cell.angle_gamma   90.00
#
_symmetry.space_group_name_H-M   'P 1'
#
loop_
_entity.id
_entity.type
_entity.pdbx_description
1 polymer ?
#
loop_
_entity_poly.entity_id
_entity_poly.type
_entity_poly.pdbx_seq_one_letter_code
_entity_poly.pdbx_strand_id
1 'polypeptide(L)'
;MPTTFALIPGAGGSAWFWHRVVPFLTAAGADAVAVELPAGDDAADLNVYADVVCHAVAHVTGPLVVVGQSMGAFTAPIVATRVPTSSIILVNPMVPAAGEMPGSWWTATGQVAARSEYFNRIGLGDRAFDPVEDFFHDVPDAIREEALGQPAPQQSDAPFEQAWPLDGWPAVPTRVVQGSDDRLFPLEFQRRIVHERLGVDVEVMPGGHLMALSHPEELAALLLRPLSAS
;
A
#
# COMPACT_ATOMS: atom_id res chain seq x y z
N MET A 1 -4.79 21.44 14.65
CA MET A 1 -4.99 20.02 14.98
C MET A 1 -3.89 19.24 14.32
N PRO A 2 -3.39 18.14 14.92
CA PRO A 2 -2.40 17.30 14.27
C PRO A 2 -2.96 16.69 12.99
N THR A 3 -2.09 16.34 12.05
CA THR A 3 -2.46 15.55 10.89
C THR A 3 -2.67 14.10 11.33
N THR A 4 -3.75 13.48 10.85
CA THR A 4 -4.03 12.06 11.08
C THR A 4 -3.70 11.26 9.84
N PHE A 5 -2.96 10.16 9.99
CA PHE A 5 -2.68 9.19 8.94
C PHE A 5 -3.57 7.97 9.10
N ALA A 6 -4.44 7.70 8.13
CA ALA A 6 -5.17 6.44 8.02
C ALA A 6 -4.31 5.45 7.23
N LEU A 7 -3.80 4.42 7.90
CA LEU A 7 -2.84 3.48 7.34
C LEU A 7 -3.54 2.19 6.92
N ILE A 8 -3.74 2.01 5.61
CA ILE A 8 -4.45 0.89 5.00
C ILE A 8 -3.41 -0.15 4.57
N PRO A 9 -3.47 -1.38 5.07
CA PRO A 9 -2.57 -2.46 4.67
C PRO A 9 -2.89 -3.00 3.26
N GLY A 10 -1.99 -3.82 2.74
CA GLY A 10 -2.20 -4.62 1.53
C GLY A 10 -3.05 -5.86 1.76
N ALA A 11 -2.92 -6.84 0.86
CA ALA A 11 -3.57 -8.14 1.00
C ALA A 11 -3.19 -8.82 2.33
N GLY A 12 -4.15 -9.54 2.92
CA GLY A 12 -4.05 -10.07 4.28
C GLY A 12 -4.54 -9.10 5.37
N GLY A 13 -4.72 -7.81 5.04
CA GLY A 13 -5.51 -6.84 5.80
C GLY A 13 -5.00 -6.42 7.18
N SER A 14 -3.80 -6.84 7.61
CA SER A 14 -3.37 -6.68 9.00
C SER A 14 -2.83 -5.29 9.32
N ALA A 15 -3.41 -4.64 10.33
CA ALA A 15 -2.89 -3.41 10.92
C ALA A 15 -1.48 -3.56 11.50
N TRP A 16 -1.11 -4.78 11.88
CA TRP A 16 0.22 -5.11 12.39
C TRP A 16 1.34 -4.69 11.42
N PHE A 17 1.10 -4.72 10.12
CA PHE A 17 2.07 -4.25 9.12
C PHE A 17 2.64 -2.85 9.44
N TRP A 18 1.84 -1.98 10.06
CA TRP A 18 2.17 -0.59 10.35
C TRP A 18 2.77 -0.35 11.74
N HIS A 19 2.86 -1.41 12.59
CA HIS A 19 3.21 -1.26 14.01
C HIS A 19 4.55 -0.55 14.23
N ARG A 20 5.50 -0.68 13.31
CA ARG A 20 6.80 -0.04 13.40
C ARG A 20 6.81 1.42 12.92
N VAL A 21 5.89 1.81 12.05
CA VAL A 21 5.78 3.17 11.51
C VAL A 21 5.01 4.08 12.46
N VAL A 22 3.96 3.58 13.09
CA VAL A 22 3.09 4.35 14.00
C VAL A 22 3.86 5.10 15.08
N PRO A 23 4.84 4.51 15.79
CA PRO A 23 5.60 5.23 16.82
C PRO A 23 6.36 6.45 16.28
N PHE A 24 6.91 6.40 15.06
CA PHE A 24 7.63 7.52 14.45
C PHE A 24 6.68 8.66 14.05
N LEU A 25 5.50 8.34 13.51
CA LEU A 25 4.48 9.34 13.21
C LEU A 25 4.00 10.04 14.50
N THR A 26 3.74 9.25 15.54
CA THR A 26 3.28 9.78 16.83
C THR A 26 4.35 10.64 17.52
N ALA A 27 5.61 10.20 17.48
CA ALA A 27 6.73 10.97 18.02
C ALA A 27 6.93 12.31 17.29
N ALA A 28 6.54 12.41 16.02
CA ALA A 28 6.55 13.66 15.25
C ALA A 28 5.31 14.53 15.49
N GLY A 29 4.40 14.14 16.38
CA GLY A 29 3.19 14.91 16.73
C GLY A 29 2.01 14.71 15.78
N ALA A 30 2.03 13.68 14.94
CA ALA A 30 0.89 13.27 14.11
C ALA A 30 0.07 12.19 14.82
N ASP A 31 -1.20 12.06 14.44
CA ASP A 31 -2.02 10.91 14.82
C ASP A 31 -1.92 9.82 13.72
N ALA A 32 -2.01 8.56 14.13
CA ALA A 32 -1.97 7.44 13.19
C ALA A 32 -3.01 6.38 13.56
N VAL A 33 -3.81 5.99 12.58
CA VAL A 33 -4.84 4.96 12.69
C VAL A 33 -4.47 3.82 11.73
N ALA A 34 -3.81 2.77 12.26
CA ALA A 34 -3.57 1.55 11.51
C ALA A 34 -4.87 0.73 11.48
N VAL A 35 -5.36 0.43 10.29
CA VAL A 35 -6.67 -0.17 10.10
C VAL A 35 -6.54 -1.67 9.89
N GLU A 36 -7.29 -2.46 10.66
CA GLU A 36 -7.47 -3.89 10.41
C GLU A 36 -8.63 -4.07 9.43
N LEU A 37 -8.37 -4.74 8.30
CA LEU A 37 -9.38 -5.03 7.30
C LEU A 37 -9.93 -6.45 7.48
N PRO A 38 -11.20 -6.70 7.18
CA PRO A 38 -11.80 -8.04 7.26
C PRO A 38 -11.39 -8.90 6.05
N ALA A 39 -10.08 -9.09 5.86
CA ALA A 39 -9.52 -9.69 4.65
C ALA A 39 -9.89 -11.19 4.47
N GLY A 40 -10.17 -11.90 5.56
CA GLY A 40 -10.61 -13.30 5.51
C GLY A 40 -12.12 -13.48 5.36
N ASP A 41 -12.91 -12.40 5.24
CA ASP A 41 -14.37 -12.48 5.11
C ASP A 41 -14.75 -12.47 3.62
N ASP A 42 -15.37 -13.54 3.15
CA ASP A 42 -15.84 -13.67 1.76
C ASP A 42 -16.99 -12.70 1.39
N ALA A 43 -17.59 -12.04 2.37
CA ALA A 43 -18.57 -10.98 2.14
C ALA A 43 -17.94 -9.57 2.07
N ALA A 44 -16.64 -9.44 2.35
CA ALA A 44 -15.95 -8.16 2.41
C ALA A 44 -15.27 -7.80 1.09
N ASP A 45 -15.92 -6.96 0.31
CA ASP A 45 -15.39 -6.39 -0.92
C ASP A 45 -14.63 -5.06 -0.70
N LEU A 46 -14.20 -4.40 -1.76
CA LEU A 46 -13.50 -3.10 -1.69
C LEU A 46 -14.35 -1.99 -1.04
N ASN A 47 -15.68 -2.05 -1.18
CA ASN A 47 -16.57 -1.09 -0.52
C ASN A 47 -16.63 -1.30 0.97
N VAL A 48 -16.70 -2.56 1.42
CA VAL A 48 -16.63 -2.91 2.84
C VAL A 48 -15.29 -2.49 3.43
N TYR A 49 -14.18 -2.70 2.72
CA TYR A 49 -12.87 -2.23 3.16
C TYR A 49 -12.85 -0.70 3.35
N ALA A 50 -13.40 0.04 2.38
CA ALA A 50 -13.50 1.49 2.49
C ALA A 50 -14.41 1.95 3.63
N ASP A 51 -15.53 1.25 3.89
CA ASP A 51 -16.43 1.54 5.01
C ASP A 51 -15.75 1.33 6.37
N VAL A 52 -14.95 0.26 6.51
CA VAL A 52 -14.15 0.01 7.73
C VAL A 52 -13.17 1.15 7.97
N VAL A 53 -12.46 1.61 6.93
CA VAL A 53 -11.53 2.74 7.05
C VAL A 53 -12.28 4.03 7.40
N CYS A 54 -13.37 4.34 6.72
CA CYS A 54 -14.19 5.53 7.00
C CYS A 54 -14.70 5.53 8.45
N HIS A 55 -15.12 4.36 8.95
CA HIS A 55 -15.55 4.22 10.35
C HIS A 55 -14.40 4.47 11.32
N ALA A 56 -13.21 3.90 11.04
CA ALA A 56 -12.03 4.06 11.88
C ALA A 56 -11.59 5.53 12.01
N VAL A 57 -11.80 6.35 10.98
CA VAL A 57 -11.43 7.77 10.96
C VAL A 57 -12.60 8.73 11.21
N ALA A 58 -13.80 8.24 11.55
CA ALA A 58 -15.01 9.07 11.72
C ALA A 58 -14.87 10.17 12.80
N HIS A 59 -13.97 9.98 13.75
CA HIS A 59 -13.69 10.94 14.82
C HIS A 59 -12.68 12.02 14.41
N VAL A 60 -12.03 11.90 13.25
CA VAL A 60 -10.99 12.84 12.78
C VAL A 60 -11.63 14.15 12.32
N THR A 61 -11.19 15.25 12.90
CA THR A 61 -11.67 16.59 12.59
C THR A 61 -10.58 17.50 11.99
N GLY A 62 -9.34 17.03 11.99
CA GLY A 62 -8.16 17.68 11.40
C GLY A 62 -7.85 17.21 9.99
N PRO A 63 -6.69 17.60 9.44
CA PRO A 63 -6.22 17.09 8.16
C PRO A 63 -6.07 15.57 8.18
N LEU A 64 -6.65 14.89 7.20
CA LEU A 64 -6.57 13.44 7.03
C LEU A 64 -5.71 13.10 5.81
N VAL A 65 -4.68 12.29 6.02
CA VAL A 65 -3.87 11.67 4.96
C VAL A 65 -4.24 10.20 4.90
N VAL A 66 -4.70 9.72 3.74
CA VAL A 66 -5.01 8.31 3.53
C VAL A 66 -3.80 7.62 2.90
N VAL A 67 -3.25 6.62 3.58
CA VAL A 67 -2.09 5.86 3.11
C VAL A 67 -2.53 4.47 2.71
N GLY A 68 -2.26 4.07 1.46
CA GLY A 68 -2.59 2.73 0.95
C GLY A 68 -1.34 1.96 0.52
N GLN A 69 -1.10 0.80 1.15
CA GLN A 69 0.01 -0.07 0.78
C GLN A 69 -0.47 -1.19 -0.15
N SER A 70 0.30 -1.47 -1.23
CA SER A 70 0.03 -2.61 -2.12
C SER A 70 -1.43 -2.60 -2.63
N MET A 71 -2.22 -3.63 -2.35
CA MET A 71 -3.66 -3.71 -2.65
C MET A 71 -4.48 -2.61 -1.96
N GLY A 72 -4.02 -2.05 -0.84
CA GLY A 72 -4.65 -0.91 -0.18
C GLY A 72 -4.78 0.33 -1.07
N ALA A 73 -4.04 0.38 -2.19
CA ALA A 73 -4.17 1.41 -3.22
C ALA A 73 -5.50 1.34 -3.99
N PHE A 74 -6.20 0.22 -4.00
CA PHE A 74 -7.58 0.12 -4.50
C PHE A 74 -8.58 0.74 -3.51
N THR A 75 -8.33 0.62 -2.22
CA THR A 75 -9.22 1.10 -1.14
C THR A 75 -9.04 2.60 -0.86
N ALA A 76 -7.82 3.10 -0.83
CA ALA A 76 -7.51 4.48 -0.44
C ALA A 76 -8.29 5.55 -1.25
N PRO A 77 -8.38 5.50 -2.59
CA PRO A 77 -9.15 6.46 -3.36
C PRO A 77 -10.67 6.35 -3.11
N ILE A 78 -11.21 5.17 -2.82
CA ILE A 78 -12.62 5.00 -2.45
C ILE A 78 -12.90 5.75 -1.14
N VAL A 79 -12.03 5.59 -0.14
CA VAL A 79 -12.11 6.33 1.13
C VAL A 79 -12.09 7.84 0.88
N ALA A 80 -11.20 8.33 0.02
CA ALA A 80 -11.07 9.74 -0.28
C ALA A 80 -12.30 10.35 -0.98
N THR A 81 -13.17 9.53 -1.60
CA THR A 81 -14.47 10.00 -2.11
C THR A 81 -15.57 10.04 -1.04
N ARG A 82 -15.37 9.41 0.13
CA ARG A 82 -16.38 9.28 1.19
C ARG A 82 -16.14 10.20 2.39
N VAL A 83 -14.88 10.54 2.65
CA VAL A 83 -14.49 11.42 3.76
C VAL A 83 -13.54 12.53 3.29
N PRO A 84 -13.59 13.74 3.89
CA PRO A 84 -12.67 14.81 3.57
C PRO A 84 -11.22 14.36 3.74
N THR A 85 -10.48 14.30 2.64
CA THR A 85 -9.10 13.80 2.59
C THR A 85 -8.18 14.89 2.06
N SER A 86 -7.12 15.20 2.79
CA SER A 86 -6.13 16.21 2.41
C SER A 86 -5.18 15.71 1.33
N SER A 87 -4.80 14.45 1.40
CA SER A 87 -3.97 13.78 0.40
C SER A 87 -4.04 12.26 0.49
N ILE A 88 -3.65 11.61 -0.61
CA ILE A 88 -3.42 10.17 -0.67
C ILE A 88 -1.90 9.94 -0.79
N ILE A 89 -1.36 8.99 -0.02
CA ILE A 89 0.00 8.49 -0.20
C ILE A 89 -0.07 6.99 -0.46
N LEU A 90 0.49 6.55 -1.56
CA LEU A 90 0.55 5.15 -1.92
C LEU A 90 1.94 4.59 -1.65
N VAL A 91 2.02 3.40 -1.10
CA VAL A 91 3.28 2.72 -0.74
C VAL A 91 3.34 1.38 -1.48
N ASN A 92 4.31 1.22 -2.39
CA ASN A 92 4.44 0.03 -3.25
C ASN A 92 3.08 -0.41 -3.84
N PRO A 93 2.34 0.48 -4.55
CA PRO A 93 0.92 0.29 -4.79
C PRO A 93 0.58 -0.63 -5.96
N MET A 94 -0.56 -1.28 -5.86
CA MET A 94 -1.34 -1.73 -7.01
C MET A 94 -2.24 -0.58 -7.47
N VAL A 95 -1.75 0.29 -8.34
CA VAL A 95 -2.54 1.46 -8.81
C VAL A 95 -3.68 0.97 -9.70
N PRO A 96 -4.97 1.21 -9.37
CA PRO A 96 -6.09 0.78 -10.19
C PRO A 96 -6.28 1.60 -11.47
N ALA A 97 -6.95 1.01 -12.46
CA ALA A 97 -7.61 1.70 -13.55
C ALA A 97 -9.14 1.62 -13.39
N ALA A 98 -9.88 2.54 -14.02
CA ALA A 98 -11.34 2.55 -13.94
C ALA A 98 -11.96 1.20 -14.33
N GLY A 99 -12.81 0.66 -13.46
CA GLY A 99 -13.49 -0.63 -13.67
C GLY A 99 -12.59 -1.87 -13.62
N GLU A 100 -11.30 -1.74 -13.30
CA GLU A 100 -10.37 -2.86 -13.20
C GLU A 100 -10.60 -3.68 -11.93
N MET A 101 -10.61 -5.00 -12.06
CA MET A 101 -10.60 -5.90 -10.91
C MET A 101 -9.16 -6.09 -10.40
N PRO A 102 -8.89 -6.04 -9.09
CA PRO A 102 -7.55 -6.31 -8.56
C PRO A 102 -6.97 -7.65 -9.02
N GLY A 103 -7.80 -8.68 -9.20
CA GLY A 103 -7.37 -9.97 -9.72
C GLY A 103 -6.86 -9.93 -11.16
N SER A 104 -7.37 -9.03 -12.00
CA SER A 104 -6.92 -8.86 -13.39
C SER A 104 -5.71 -7.92 -13.53
N TRP A 105 -5.39 -7.15 -12.50
CA TRP A 105 -4.32 -6.14 -12.49
C TRP A 105 -2.96 -6.70 -12.92
N TRP A 106 -2.63 -7.91 -12.49
CA TRP A 106 -1.36 -8.58 -12.78
C TRP A 106 -1.12 -8.74 -14.29
N THR A 107 -2.16 -9.22 -14.99
CA THR A 107 -2.12 -9.42 -16.44
C THR A 107 -2.21 -8.08 -17.18
N ALA A 108 -3.12 -7.20 -16.75
CA ALA A 108 -3.34 -5.92 -17.40
C ALA A 108 -2.11 -4.99 -17.35
N THR A 109 -1.29 -5.10 -16.29
CA THR A 109 -0.06 -4.31 -16.13
C THR A 109 1.19 -4.98 -16.69
N GLY A 110 1.14 -6.28 -16.96
CA GLY A 110 2.32 -7.06 -17.37
C GLY A 110 3.31 -7.29 -16.22
N GLN A 111 2.84 -7.27 -14.97
CA GLN A 111 3.68 -7.39 -13.76
C GLN A 111 4.53 -8.66 -13.78
N VAL A 112 3.98 -9.81 -14.17
CA VAL A 112 4.69 -11.10 -14.16
C VAL A 112 5.94 -11.04 -15.04
N ALA A 113 5.84 -10.47 -16.25
CA ALA A 113 6.99 -10.31 -17.15
C ALA A 113 8.04 -9.36 -16.57
N ALA A 114 7.60 -8.22 -16.04
CA ALA A 114 8.51 -7.24 -15.44
C ALA A 114 9.26 -7.80 -14.22
N ARG A 115 8.60 -8.62 -13.40
CA ARG A 115 9.24 -9.32 -12.28
C ARG A 115 10.25 -10.37 -12.77
N SER A 116 9.92 -11.15 -13.79
CA SER A 116 10.85 -12.13 -14.36
C SER A 116 12.12 -11.46 -14.92
N GLU A 117 11.97 -10.36 -15.65
CA GLU A 117 13.11 -9.57 -16.13
C GLU A 117 13.96 -9.02 -14.96
N TYR A 118 13.32 -8.52 -13.93
CA TYR A 118 14.01 -8.04 -12.73
C TYR A 118 14.78 -9.16 -12.03
N PHE A 119 14.16 -10.32 -11.82
CA PHE A 119 14.80 -11.47 -11.19
C PHE A 119 16.02 -11.96 -11.97
N ASN A 120 15.92 -12.02 -13.31
CA ASN A 120 17.05 -12.36 -14.18
C ASN A 120 18.19 -11.33 -14.02
N ARG A 121 17.85 -10.04 -13.97
CA ARG A 121 18.84 -8.95 -13.79
C ARG A 121 19.58 -8.99 -12.47
N ILE A 122 18.90 -9.38 -11.38
CA ILE A 122 19.52 -9.47 -10.04
C ILE A 122 20.08 -10.87 -9.71
N GLY A 123 20.10 -11.78 -10.70
CA GLY A 123 20.69 -13.11 -10.56
C GLY A 123 19.82 -14.15 -9.85
N LEU A 124 18.52 -13.88 -9.63
CA LEU A 124 17.58 -14.84 -9.04
C LEU A 124 16.99 -15.83 -10.09
N GLY A 125 17.15 -15.55 -11.39
CA GLY A 125 16.66 -16.41 -12.48
C GLY A 125 15.13 -16.49 -12.56
N ASP A 126 14.66 -17.47 -13.33
CA ASP A 126 13.21 -17.69 -13.56
C ASP A 126 12.52 -18.50 -12.46
N ARG A 127 12.92 -18.33 -11.21
CA ARG A 127 12.24 -19.00 -10.11
C ARG A 127 10.84 -18.40 -9.85
N ALA A 128 9.95 -19.22 -9.32
CA ALA A 128 8.67 -18.75 -8.83
C ALA A 128 8.85 -17.71 -7.70
N PHE A 129 7.88 -16.82 -7.56
CA PHE A 129 7.82 -15.92 -6.41
C PHE A 129 7.58 -16.73 -5.13
N ASP A 130 8.40 -16.49 -4.11
CA ASP A 130 8.26 -17.08 -2.79
C ASP A 130 7.88 -15.95 -1.81
N PRO A 131 6.67 -16.00 -1.20
CA PRO A 131 6.23 -14.93 -0.30
C PRO A 131 7.17 -14.68 0.88
N VAL A 132 7.78 -15.72 1.43
CA VAL A 132 8.71 -15.57 2.57
C VAL A 132 10.03 -14.97 2.11
N GLU A 133 10.62 -15.51 1.06
CA GLU A 133 11.92 -15.05 0.56
C GLU A 133 11.83 -13.67 -0.11
N ASP A 134 10.74 -13.40 -0.83
CA ASP A 134 10.67 -12.21 -1.66
C ASP A 134 10.06 -11.00 -0.94
N PHE A 135 9.12 -11.21 -0.02
CA PHE A 135 8.60 -10.11 0.80
C PHE A 135 9.55 -9.72 1.93
N PHE A 136 10.24 -10.69 2.54
CA PHE A 136 11.02 -10.47 3.75
C PHE A 136 12.53 -10.37 3.50
N HIS A 137 13.00 -10.28 2.25
CA HIS A 137 14.42 -10.31 1.91
C HIS A 137 15.26 -9.20 2.57
N ASP A 138 14.63 -8.08 2.91
CA ASP A 138 15.25 -6.90 3.54
C ASP A 138 14.72 -6.60 4.95
N VAL A 139 13.78 -7.44 5.43
CA VAL A 139 13.22 -7.29 6.78
C VAL A 139 14.18 -7.90 7.80
N PRO A 140 14.51 -7.19 8.91
CA PRO A 140 15.37 -7.73 9.96
C PRO A 140 14.86 -9.07 10.50
N ASP A 141 15.76 -10.03 10.74
CA ASP A 141 15.42 -11.41 11.11
C ASP A 141 14.45 -11.51 12.30
N ALA A 142 14.65 -10.71 13.34
CA ALA A 142 13.77 -10.71 14.50
C ALA A 142 12.32 -10.28 14.14
N ILE A 143 12.16 -9.33 13.22
CA ILE A 143 10.84 -8.86 12.75
C ILE A 143 10.22 -9.88 11.80
N ARG A 144 11.05 -10.53 10.98
CA ARG A 144 10.59 -11.62 10.12
C ARG A 144 10.10 -12.81 10.96
N GLU A 145 10.82 -13.19 12.00
CA GLU A 145 10.41 -14.26 12.92
C GLU A 145 9.11 -13.89 13.64
N GLU A 146 8.97 -12.65 14.10
CA GLU A 146 7.73 -12.16 14.70
C GLU A 146 6.56 -12.23 13.73
N ALA A 147 6.75 -11.77 12.48
CA ALA A 147 5.73 -11.81 11.44
C ALA A 147 5.29 -13.24 11.10
N LEU A 148 6.26 -14.15 10.93
CA LEU A 148 5.98 -15.56 10.62
C LEU A 148 5.41 -16.34 11.82
N GLY A 149 5.58 -15.82 13.04
CA GLY A 149 4.96 -16.33 14.26
C GLY A 149 3.48 -15.91 14.41
N GLN A 150 3.00 -14.93 13.62
CA GLN A 150 1.58 -14.56 13.59
C GLN A 150 0.76 -15.64 12.87
N PRO A 151 -0.56 -15.72 13.12
CA PRO A 151 -1.43 -16.53 12.27
C PRO A 151 -1.24 -16.13 10.81
N ALA A 152 -1.21 -17.13 9.92
CA ALA A 152 -1.09 -16.85 8.48
C ALA A 152 -2.22 -15.90 8.03
N PRO A 153 -1.89 -14.82 7.33
CA PRO A 153 -2.90 -13.88 6.85
C PRO A 153 -3.88 -14.60 5.94
N GLN A 154 -5.16 -14.41 6.19
CA GLN A 154 -6.22 -14.91 5.33
C GLN A 154 -6.63 -13.80 4.37
N GLN A 155 -6.85 -14.16 3.12
CA GLN A 155 -7.33 -13.22 2.11
C GLN A 155 -8.38 -13.92 1.25
N SER A 156 -9.61 -13.40 1.32
CA SER A 156 -10.69 -13.86 0.46
C SER A 156 -10.54 -13.35 -0.98
N ASP A 157 -11.20 -14.00 -1.92
CA ASP A 157 -11.20 -13.59 -3.32
C ASP A 157 -12.16 -12.42 -3.60
N ALA A 158 -13.12 -12.15 -2.71
CA ALA A 158 -14.16 -11.15 -2.91
C ALA A 158 -13.65 -9.77 -3.38
N PRO A 159 -12.66 -9.13 -2.73
CA PRO A 159 -12.16 -7.85 -3.21
C PRO A 159 -11.34 -7.96 -4.52
N PHE A 160 -10.83 -9.14 -4.87
CA PHE A 160 -10.10 -9.33 -6.13
C PHE A 160 -11.00 -9.51 -7.35
N GLU A 161 -12.23 -9.96 -7.14
CA GLU A 161 -13.25 -10.20 -8.17
C GLU A 161 -14.17 -9.01 -8.40
N GLN A 162 -14.13 -8.00 -7.54
CA GLN A 162 -14.91 -6.78 -7.69
C GLN A 162 -14.25 -5.78 -8.63
N ALA A 163 -15.00 -5.27 -9.59
CA ALA A 163 -14.55 -4.12 -10.38
C ALA A 163 -14.37 -2.89 -9.47
N TRP A 164 -13.23 -2.19 -9.63
CA TRP A 164 -13.00 -0.93 -8.90
C TRP A 164 -14.12 0.07 -9.18
N PRO A 165 -14.80 0.58 -8.14
CA PRO A 165 -16.07 1.26 -8.29
C PRO A 165 -15.98 2.72 -8.76
N LEU A 166 -14.76 3.26 -8.96
CA LEU A 166 -14.59 4.65 -9.39
C LEU A 166 -14.32 4.72 -10.90
N ASP A 167 -14.89 5.73 -11.55
CA ASP A 167 -14.69 6.02 -12.97
C ASP A 167 -13.32 6.64 -13.26
N GLY A 168 -12.58 7.05 -12.21
CA GLY A 168 -11.24 7.63 -12.31
C GLY A 168 -10.68 7.99 -10.95
N TRP A 169 -9.42 8.44 -10.96
CA TRP A 169 -8.74 8.85 -9.72
C TRP A 169 -9.40 10.12 -9.14
N PRO A 170 -9.67 10.18 -7.82
CA PRO A 170 -10.27 11.35 -7.21
C PRO A 170 -9.34 12.58 -7.31
N ALA A 171 -9.93 13.77 -7.39
CA ALA A 171 -9.18 15.04 -7.44
C ALA A 171 -8.58 15.40 -6.07
N VAL A 172 -7.75 14.49 -5.54
CA VAL A 172 -7.03 14.61 -4.26
C VAL A 172 -5.54 14.52 -4.56
N PRO A 173 -4.71 15.44 -4.03
CA PRO A 173 -3.27 15.38 -4.19
C PRO A 173 -2.73 14.01 -3.82
N THR A 174 -1.98 13.39 -4.72
CA THR A 174 -1.50 12.02 -4.55
C THR A 174 0.02 11.94 -4.70
N ARG A 175 0.67 11.24 -3.80
CA ARG A 175 2.10 10.89 -3.85
C ARG A 175 2.25 9.38 -3.85
N VAL A 176 3.34 8.90 -4.45
CA VAL A 176 3.67 7.48 -4.49
C VAL A 176 5.08 7.25 -3.97
N VAL A 177 5.23 6.42 -2.96
CA VAL A 177 6.51 5.98 -2.41
C VAL A 177 6.78 4.55 -2.87
N GLN A 178 7.96 4.31 -3.42
CA GLN A 178 8.36 3.03 -3.96
C GLN A 178 9.70 2.57 -3.38
N GLY A 179 9.75 1.34 -2.91
CA GLY A 179 10.99 0.67 -2.51
C GLY A 179 11.87 0.34 -3.72
N SER A 180 13.17 0.69 -3.64
CA SER A 180 14.12 0.44 -4.73
C SER A 180 14.34 -1.05 -5.01
N ASP A 181 14.13 -1.89 -3.99
CA ASP A 181 14.47 -3.31 -3.99
C ASP A 181 13.23 -4.21 -3.96
N ASP A 182 12.04 -3.64 -4.24
CA ASP A 182 10.78 -4.38 -4.25
C ASP A 182 10.82 -5.50 -5.30
N ARG A 183 10.78 -6.74 -4.81
CA ARG A 183 10.80 -7.95 -5.65
C ARG A 183 9.45 -8.31 -6.24
N LEU A 184 8.36 -7.78 -5.66
CA LEU A 184 7.02 -7.97 -6.21
C LEU A 184 6.72 -6.94 -7.31
N PHE A 185 6.98 -5.66 -7.03
CA PHE A 185 6.76 -4.54 -7.95
C PHE A 185 8.08 -3.81 -8.23
N PRO A 186 8.89 -4.32 -9.20
CA PRO A 186 10.18 -3.73 -9.52
C PRO A 186 10.08 -2.23 -9.83
N LEU A 187 11.08 -1.44 -9.42
CA LEU A 187 11.06 0.01 -9.50
C LEU A 187 10.69 0.54 -10.90
N GLU A 188 11.30 0.01 -11.96
CA GLU A 188 11.03 0.49 -13.33
C GLU A 188 9.61 0.16 -13.79
N PHE A 189 9.09 -1.00 -13.37
CA PHE A 189 7.69 -1.36 -13.58
C PHE A 189 6.77 -0.36 -12.89
N GLN A 190 7.03 -0.04 -11.61
CA GLN A 190 6.20 0.91 -10.85
C GLN A 190 6.28 2.32 -11.43
N ARG A 191 7.44 2.80 -11.82
CA ARG A 191 7.57 4.10 -12.50
C ARG A 191 6.64 4.20 -13.70
N ARG A 192 6.63 3.14 -14.54
CA ARG A 192 5.76 3.09 -15.71
C ARG A 192 4.27 3.10 -15.32
N ILE A 193 3.83 2.20 -14.43
CA ILE A 193 2.42 2.09 -14.05
C ILE A 193 1.91 3.35 -13.36
N VAL A 194 2.69 3.91 -12.44
CA VAL A 194 2.32 5.14 -11.73
C VAL A 194 2.21 6.32 -12.70
N HIS A 195 3.16 6.46 -13.61
CA HIS A 195 3.12 7.52 -14.62
C HIS A 195 1.93 7.35 -15.58
N GLU A 196 1.70 6.14 -16.10
CA GLU A 196 0.58 5.84 -17.01
C GLU A 196 -0.80 6.07 -16.38
N ARG A 197 -0.95 5.73 -15.08
CA ARG A 197 -2.27 5.73 -14.41
C ARG A 197 -2.57 6.97 -13.59
N LEU A 198 -1.54 7.63 -13.05
CA LEU A 198 -1.69 8.81 -12.18
C LEU A 198 -1.03 10.08 -12.73
N GLY A 199 -0.14 9.98 -13.72
CA GLY A 199 0.61 11.12 -14.25
C GLY A 199 1.59 11.73 -13.25
N VAL A 200 2.01 10.99 -12.22
CA VAL A 200 2.98 11.45 -11.21
C VAL A 200 4.24 10.59 -11.22
N ASP A 201 5.32 11.12 -10.66
CA ASP A 201 6.54 10.36 -10.44
C ASP A 201 6.54 9.65 -9.09
N VAL A 202 7.33 8.56 -8.98
CA VAL A 202 7.51 7.86 -7.71
C VAL A 202 8.63 8.48 -6.89
N GLU A 203 8.41 8.63 -5.59
CA GLU A 203 9.45 8.92 -4.62
C GLU A 203 10.11 7.61 -4.22
N VAL A 204 11.41 7.50 -4.49
CA VAL A 204 12.15 6.25 -4.26
C VAL A 204 12.83 6.28 -2.90
N MET A 205 12.74 5.20 -2.15
CA MET A 205 13.52 4.98 -0.93
C MET A 205 14.12 3.56 -0.93
N PRO A 206 15.15 3.30 -0.13
CA PRO A 206 15.61 1.94 0.10
C PRO A 206 14.49 1.05 0.66
N GLY A 207 14.52 -0.24 0.32
CA GLY A 207 13.61 -1.24 0.87
C GLY A 207 12.85 -2.03 -0.17
N GLY A 208 12.32 -3.17 0.30
CA GLY A 208 11.50 -4.10 -0.46
C GLY A 208 10.00 -3.77 -0.38
N HIS A 209 9.17 -4.79 -0.60
CA HIS A 209 7.71 -4.63 -0.58
C HIS A 209 7.16 -4.28 0.81
N LEU A 210 7.80 -4.77 1.86
CA LEU A 210 7.38 -4.58 3.26
C LEU A 210 8.20 -3.47 3.96
N MET A 211 8.40 -2.33 3.29
CA MET A 211 9.24 -1.24 3.80
C MET A 211 8.76 -0.65 5.14
N ALA A 212 7.50 -0.80 5.50
CA ALA A 212 7.03 -0.42 6.83
C ALA A 212 7.61 -1.30 7.94
N LEU A 213 8.08 -2.51 7.61
CA LEU A 213 8.76 -3.42 8.52
C LEU A 213 10.28 -3.27 8.46
N SER A 214 10.84 -3.05 7.27
CA SER A 214 12.29 -2.96 7.07
C SER A 214 12.86 -1.56 7.32
N HIS A 215 12.17 -0.50 6.87
CA HIS A 215 12.63 0.89 6.91
C HIS A 215 11.57 1.84 7.50
N PRO A 216 11.06 1.57 8.73
CA PRO A 216 9.91 2.29 9.27
C PRO A 216 10.17 3.78 9.55
N GLU A 217 11.37 4.15 9.96
CA GLU A 217 11.75 5.54 10.25
C GLU A 217 11.80 6.38 8.98
N GLU A 218 12.47 5.88 7.95
CA GLU A 218 12.60 6.55 6.65
C GLU A 218 11.22 6.67 5.97
N LEU A 219 10.40 5.63 6.06
CA LEU A 219 9.04 5.68 5.55
C LEU A 219 8.20 6.72 6.30
N ALA A 220 8.24 6.74 7.63
CA ALA A 220 7.53 7.74 8.43
C ALA A 220 7.99 9.17 8.06
N ALA A 221 9.30 9.38 7.87
CA ALA A 221 9.83 10.67 7.46
C ALA A 221 9.30 11.10 6.08
N LEU A 222 9.15 10.17 5.14
CA LEU A 222 8.53 10.44 3.83
C LEU A 222 7.04 10.74 3.95
N LEU A 223 6.30 9.99 4.76
CA LEU A 223 4.86 10.23 4.99
C LEU A 223 4.61 11.63 5.57
N LEU A 224 5.47 12.09 6.47
CA LEU A 224 5.37 13.40 7.14
C LEU A 224 5.74 14.59 6.25
N ARG A 225 6.37 14.38 5.09
CA ARG A 225 6.70 15.49 4.18
C ARG A 225 5.44 16.19 3.71
N PRO A 226 5.41 17.53 3.78
CA PRO A 226 4.31 18.28 3.21
C PRO A 226 4.23 18.03 1.70
N LEU A 227 3.02 18.12 1.16
CA LEU A 227 2.84 18.18 -0.29
C LEU A 227 3.60 19.40 -0.82
N SER A 228 4.45 19.21 -1.83
CA SER A 228 5.04 20.34 -2.54
C SER A 228 3.90 21.16 -3.15
N ALA A 229 3.88 22.46 -2.88
CA ALA A 229 2.95 23.34 -3.59
C ALA A 229 3.25 23.25 -5.10
N SER A 230 2.28 22.79 -5.88
CA SER A 230 2.35 22.75 -7.36
C SER A 230 2.24 24.15 -7.91
#